data_8efc200ea2f5f55c20fba6e076ebe2e4
#
_entry.id   8efc200ea2f5f55c20fba6e076ebe2e4
#
_cell.length_a   1.000
_cell.length_b   1.000
_cell.length_c   1.000
_cell.angle_alpha   90.00
_cell.angle_beta   90.00
_cell.angle_gamma   90.00
#
_symmetry.space_group_name_H-M   'P 1'
#
loop_
_entity.id
_entity.type
_entity.pdbx_description
1 polymer ?
#
loop_
_entity_poly.entity_id
_entity_poly.type
_entity_poly.pdbx_seq_one_letter_code
_entity_poly.pdbx_strand_id
1 'polypeptide(L)'
;MIRKSSWIVLALSGLLLAAVPVAAHHAIAAQYDMDKAGEWTGTLKKMEFINPHSMLHLDVAGPDGKVTEWVFQTTNAGTLRTRGLARTGAGSLEVGAKYTVKGFAARNGNPMGFLRVLVFPDGK
;
A
#
# COMPACT_ATOMS: atom_id res chain seq x y z
N MET A 1 6.35 35.18 -34.57
CA MET A 1 5.39 34.18 -35.09
C MET A 1 5.43 32.92 -34.23
N ILE A 2 4.45 32.69 -33.42
CA ILE A 2 4.35 31.44 -32.64
C ILE A 2 3.81 30.36 -33.58
N ARG A 3 4.63 29.37 -33.90
CA ARG A 3 4.27 28.31 -34.84
C ARG A 3 3.13 27.48 -34.23
N LYS A 4 2.06 27.23 -35.00
CA LYS A 4 0.88 26.43 -34.59
C LYS A 4 1.24 25.05 -34.04
N SER A 5 2.38 24.50 -34.44
CA SER A 5 2.92 23.22 -33.94
C SER A 5 3.29 23.22 -32.44
N SER A 6 3.67 24.39 -31.88
CA SER A 6 4.07 24.52 -30.48
C SER A 6 2.89 24.34 -29.51
N TRP A 7 1.70 24.73 -29.90
CA TRP A 7 0.48 24.58 -29.09
C TRP A 7 -0.01 23.15 -29.04
N ILE A 8 0.19 22.40 -30.13
CA ILE A 8 -0.18 20.96 -30.19
C ILE A 8 0.72 20.14 -29.27
N VAL A 9 2.02 20.44 -29.22
CA VAL A 9 2.98 19.75 -28.33
C VAL A 9 2.66 20.01 -26.86
N LEU A 10 2.31 21.24 -26.49
CA LEU A 10 1.92 21.61 -25.12
C LEU A 10 0.60 20.94 -24.71
N ALA A 11 -0.37 20.87 -25.60
CA ALA A 11 -1.65 20.22 -25.34
C ALA A 11 -1.49 18.69 -25.17
N LEU A 12 -0.65 18.04 -25.98
CA LEU A 12 -0.35 16.61 -25.85
C LEU A 12 0.41 16.30 -24.55
N SER A 13 1.37 17.16 -24.15
CA SER A 13 2.11 16.98 -22.91
C SER A 13 1.23 17.10 -21.67
N GLY A 14 0.25 18.02 -21.69
CA GLY A 14 -0.74 18.18 -20.62
C GLY A 14 -1.68 16.99 -20.49
N LEU A 15 -2.06 16.36 -21.61
CA LEU A 15 -2.95 15.20 -21.63
C LEU A 15 -2.26 13.94 -21.08
N LEU A 16 -0.96 13.77 -21.35
CA LEU A 16 -0.15 12.65 -20.82
C LEU A 16 0.01 12.73 -19.30
N LEU A 17 0.15 13.93 -18.73
CA LEU A 17 0.27 14.13 -17.27
C LEU A 17 -1.05 13.87 -16.52
N ALA A 18 -2.20 14.05 -17.16
CA ALA A 18 -3.51 13.81 -16.57
C ALA A 18 -3.90 12.32 -16.54
N ALA A 19 -3.27 11.48 -17.37
CA ALA A 19 -3.59 10.05 -17.48
C ALA A 19 -2.91 9.18 -16.39
N VAL A 20 -1.83 9.65 -15.76
CA VAL A 20 -1.04 8.88 -14.79
C VAL A 20 -1.83 8.46 -13.54
N PRO A 21 -2.61 9.32 -12.86
CA PRO A 21 -3.37 8.92 -11.68
C PRO A 21 -4.49 7.91 -11.99
N VAL A 22 -5.09 7.96 -13.17
CA VAL A 22 -6.13 7.01 -13.59
C VAL A 22 -5.55 5.61 -13.83
N ALA A 23 -4.37 5.52 -14.45
CA ALA A 23 -3.68 4.26 -14.68
C ALA A 23 -3.26 3.58 -13.36
N ALA A 24 -2.83 4.35 -12.35
CA ALA A 24 -2.46 3.82 -11.03
C ALA A 24 -3.67 3.25 -10.27
N HIS A 25 -4.84 3.89 -10.34
CA HIS A 25 -6.08 3.39 -9.74
C HIS A 25 -6.55 2.08 -10.39
N HIS A 26 -6.47 1.98 -11.71
CA HIS A 26 -6.81 0.76 -12.44
C HIS A 26 -5.86 -0.40 -12.10
N ALA A 27 -4.58 -0.13 -11.89
CA ALA A 27 -3.61 -1.16 -11.52
C ALA A 27 -3.90 -1.78 -10.14
N ILE A 28 -4.31 -0.99 -9.13
CA ILE A 28 -4.67 -1.48 -7.81
C ILE A 28 -5.94 -2.35 -7.88
N ALA A 29 -7.00 -1.86 -8.53
CA ALA A 29 -8.26 -2.59 -8.68
C ALA A 29 -8.12 -3.88 -9.50
N ALA A 30 -7.17 -3.94 -10.42
CA ALA A 30 -6.87 -5.16 -11.17
C ALA A 30 -6.18 -6.22 -10.29
N GLN A 31 -5.35 -5.80 -9.34
CA GLN A 31 -4.56 -6.69 -8.50
C GLN A 31 -5.30 -7.11 -7.22
N TYR A 32 -6.08 -6.22 -6.62
CA TYR A 32 -6.77 -6.44 -5.35
C TYR A 32 -8.30 -6.41 -5.51
N ASP A 33 -9.00 -7.21 -4.71
CA ASP A 33 -10.47 -7.27 -4.70
C ASP A 33 -11.04 -6.11 -3.85
N MET A 34 -11.25 -4.97 -4.50
CA MET A 34 -11.70 -3.74 -3.85
C MET A 34 -13.15 -3.80 -3.34
N ASP A 35 -13.92 -4.81 -3.76
CA ASP A 35 -15.32 -5.00 -3.35
C ASP A 35 -15.43 -5.83 -2.06
N LYS A 36 -14.33 -6.50 -1.65
CA LYS A 36 -14.28 -7.36 -0.46
C LYS A 36 -13.22 -6.88 0.52
N ALA A 37 -13.66 -6.16 1.52
CA ALA A 37 -12.80 -5.79 2.64
C ALA A 37 -12.46 -7.01 3.49
N GLY A 38 -11.20 -7.07 3.94
CA GLY A 38 -10.69 -8.08 4.86
C GLY A 38 -9.96 -7.46 6.04
N GLU A 39 -9.75 -8.27 7.07
CA GLU A 39 -9.02 -7.90 8.27
C GLU A 39 -8.07 -9.03 8.66
N TRP A 40 -6.81 -8.69 8.93
CA TRP A 40 -5.74 -9.62 9.30
C TRP A 40 -5.02 -9.11 10.52
N THR A 41 -5.00 -9.91 11.58
CA THR A 41 -4.22 -9.64 12.78
C THR A 41 -3.04 -10.59 12.83
N GLY A 42 -1.85 -10.03 13.03
CA GLY A 42 -0.63 -10.83 13.07
C GLY A 42 0.52 -10.10 13.74
N THR A 43 1.64 -10.80 13.82
CA THR A 43 2.89 -10.28 14.38
C THR A 43 3.70 -9.60 13.29
N LEU A 44 4.14 -8.37 13.53
CA LEU A 44 4.96 -7.64 12.57
C LEU A 44 6.32 -8.32 12.41
N LYS A 45 6.62 -8.73 11.19
CA LYS A 45 7.91 -9.32 10.82
C LYS A 45 8.88 -8.26 10.33
N LYS A 46 8.44 -7.38 9.44
CA LYS A 46 9.20 -6.23 8.94
C LYS A 46 8.31 -5.18 8.25
N MET A 47 8.82 -3.97 8.16
CA MET A 47 8.28 -2.90 7.34
C MET A 47 9.35 -2.42 6.36
N GLU A 48 9.04 -2.45 5.07
CA GLU A 48 9.93 -1.96 4.01
C GLU A 48 9.41 -0.62 3.51
N PHE A 49 10.18 0.45 3.81
CA PHE A 49 9.90 1.80 3.32
C PHE A 49 10.54 2.01 1.96
N ILE A 50 9.81 1.71 0.91
CA ILE A 50 10.28 1.79 -0.48
C ILE A 50 9.34 2.61 -1.35
N ASN A 51 9.83 2.98 -2.54
CA ASN A 51 9.07 3.66 -3.57
C ASN A 51 8.95 2.74 -4.81
N PRO A 52 7.82 2.74 -5.49
CA PRO A 52 6.63 3.57 -5.29
C PRO A 52 5.69 3.07 -4.17
N HIS A 53 5.87 1.84 -3.69
CA HIS A 53 4.98 1.21 -2.71
C HIS A 53 5.77 0.53 -1.60
N SER A 54 5.49 0.92 -0.36
CA SER A 54 6.04 0.27 0.83
C SER A 54 5.30 -1.04 1.12
N MET A 55 5.97 -1.97 1.80
CA MET A 55 5.45 -3.31 2.11
C MET A 55 5.49 -3.57 3.62
N LEU A 56 4.38 -4.03 4.16
CA LEU A 56 4.26 -4.46 5.55
C LEU A 56 4.09 -5.99 5.57
N HIS A 57 4.95 -6.67 6.32
CA HIS A 57 4.95 -8.13 6.46
C HIS A 57 4.42 -8.54 7.83
N LEU A 58 3.32 -9.28 7.85
CA LEU A 58 2.73 -9.86 9.06
C LEU A 58 2.77 -11.39 9.02
N ASP A 59 3.16 -11.99 10.12
CA ASP A 59 2.95 -13.40 10.36
C ASP A 59 1.56 -13.61 10.96
N VAL A 60 0.64 -14.16 10.18
CA VAL A 60 -0.78 -14.35 10.54
C VAL A 60 -1.06 -15.82 10.79
N ALA A 61 -1.58 -16.14 11.98
CA ALA A 61 -2.02 -17.50 12.31
C ALA A 61 -3.40 -17.77 11.69
N GLY A 62 -3.49 -18.88 10.96
CA GLY A 62 -4.75 -19.38 10.44
C GLY A 62 -5.55 -20.16 11.51
N PRO A 63 -6.80 -20.60 11.17
CA PRO A 63 -7.67 -21.37 12.08
C PRO A 63 -7.06 -22.70 12.52
N ASP A 64 -6.17 -23.27 11.71
CA ASP A 64 -5.43 -24.51 11.97
C ASP A 64 -4.15 -24.31 12.79
N GLY A 65 -3.85 -23.07 13.20
CA GLY A 65 -2.61 -22.68 13.88
C GLY A 65 -1.40 -22.52 12.96
N LYS A 66 -1.53 -22.80 11.67
CA LYS A 66 -0.48 -22.53 10.68
C LYS A 66 -0.25 -21.03 10.52
N VAL A 67 1.00 -20.62 10.60
CA VAL A 67 1.41 -19.24 10.38
C VAL A 67 1.72 -19.03 8.90
N THR A 68 1.09 -18.03 8.31
CA THR A 68 1.35 -17.59 6.93
C THR A 68 1.85 -16.16 6.94
N GLU A 69 2.94 -15.90 6.23
CA GLU A 69 3.40 -14.52 6.01
C GLU A 69 2.49 -13.85 4.98
N TRP A 70 1.82 -12.78 5.43
CA TRP A 70 1.06 -11.88 4.57
C TRP A 70 1.85 -10.63 4.27
N VAL A 71 1.87 -10.23 3.00
CA VAL A 71 2.55 -9.01 2.55
C VAL A 71 1.52 -8.00 2.09
N PHE A 72 1.50 -6.85 2.75
CA PHE A 72 0.55 -5.77 2.45
C PHE A 72 1.24 -4.61 1.77
N GLN A 73 0.86 -4.35 0.53
CA GLN A 73 1.26 -3.16 -0.20
C GLN A 73 0.54 -1.93 0.34
N THR A 74 1.26 -0.82 0.46
CA THR A 74 0.71 0.48 0.85
C THR A 74 1.34 1.60 0.03
N THR A 75 1.24 2.83 0.49
CA THR A 75 1.77 4.00 -0.21
C THR A 75 3.31 4.10 -0.13
N ASN A 76 3.88 5.08 -0.79
CA ASN A 76 5.32 5.32 -0.80
C ASN A 76 5.86 5.77 0.58
N ALA A 77 7.16 5.62 0.76
CA ALA A 77 7.85 5.94 2.02
C ALA A 77 7.68 7.42 2.46
N GLY A 78 7.63 8.35 1.52
CA GLY A 78 7.41 9.77 1.81
C GLY A 78 6.04 10.04 2.40
N THR A 79 4.99 9.48 1.83
CA THR A 79 3.61 9.61 2.32
C THR A 79 3.45 8.96 3.70
N LEU A 80 4.07 7.80 3.95
CA LEU A 80 4.03 7.17 5.28
C LEU A 80 4.66 8.07 6.34
N ARG A 81 5.78 8.71 6.01
CA ARG A 81 6.45 9.66 6.91
C ARG A 81 5.57 10.85 7.24
N THR A 82 4.89 11.44 6.27
CA THR A 82 3.96 12.56 6.51
C THR A 82 2.75 12.15 7.35
N ARG A 83 2.42 10.86 7.38
CA ARG A 83 1.37 10.29 8.23
C ARG A 83 1.88 9.84 9.61
N GLY A 84 3.13 10.12 9.94
CA GLY A 84 3.72 9.85 11.25
C GLY A 84 4.45 8.52 11.39
N LEU A 85 4.56 7.70 10.33
CA LEU A 85 5.35 6.47 10.37
C LEU A 85 6.81 6.75 10.05
N ALA A 86 7.71 6.33 10.94
CA ALA A 86 9.15 6.49 10.80
C ALA A 86 9.86 5.14 10.66
N ARG A 87 11.07 5.16 10.10
CA ARG A 87 11.92 3.95 10.03
C ARG A 87 12.45 3.55 11.40
N THR A 88 12.76 4.53 12.23
CA THR A 88 13.35 4.36 13.57
C THR A 88 12.85 5.45 14.50
N GLY A 89 12.93 5.22 15.81
CA GLY A 89 12.56 6.18 16.84
C GLY A 89 11.04 6.37 16.97
N ALA A 90 10.62 7.57 17.32
CA ALA A 90 9.21 7.90 17.48
C ALA A 90 8.43 7.73 16.18
N GLY A 91 7.31 7.00 16.21
CA GLY A 91 6.49 6.66 15.03
C GLY A 91 6.98 5.43 14.27
N SER A 92 8.05 4.75 14.69
CA SER A 92 8.44 3.46 14.10
C SER A 92 7.53 2.34 14.58
N LEU A 93 7.34 1.34 13.69
CA LEU A 93 6.64 0.12 14.03
C LEU A 93 7.57 -0.82 14.80
N GLU A 94 7.02 -1.54 15.77
CA GLU A 94 7.76 -2.50 16.60
C GLU A 94 7.66 -3.90 16.00
N VAL A 95 8.80 -4.45 15.57
CA VAL A 95 8.91 -5.85 15.12
C VAL A 95 8.61 -6.78 16.29
N GLY A 96 7.77 -7.78 16.06
CA GLY A 96 7.30 -8.71 17.09
C GLY A 96 6.02 -8.29 17.80
N ALA A 97 5.58 -7.04 17.67
CA ALA A 97 4.29 -6.59 18.19
C ALA A 97 3.12 -6.99 17.28
N LYS A 98 1.91 -7.03 17.83
CA LYS A 98 0.69 -7.34 17.09
C LYS A 98 0.09 -6.11 16.46
N TYR A 99 -0.19 -6.22 15.17
CA TYR A 99 -0.90 -5.21 14.38
C TYR A 99 -2.09 -5.83 13.67
N THR A 100 -3.09 -5.02 13.38
CA THR A 100 -4.22 -5.42 12.55
C THR A 100 -4.23 -4.58 11.29
N VAL A 101 -4.24 -5.24 10.13
CA VAL A 101 -4.40 -4.62 8.82
C VAL A 101 -5.84 -4.77 8.39
N LYS A 102 -6.46 -3.67 7.97
CA LYS A 102 -7.74 -3.65 7.25
C LYS A 102 -7.48 -3.23 5.82
N GLY A 103 -8.01 -3.97 4.87
CA GLY A 103 -7.74 -3.70 3.46
C GLY A 103 -8.39 -4.71 2.53
N PHE A 104 -7.71 -5.04 1.46
CA PHE A 104 -8.24 -5.88 0.38
C PHE A 104 -7.25 -6.97 0.02
N ALA A 105 -7.71 -8.21 -0.10
CA ALA A 105 -6.88 -9.35 -0.52
C ALA A 105 -6.57 -9.30 -2.02
N ALA A 106 -5.46 -9.92 -2.41
CA ALA A 106 -5.11 -10.11 -3.80
C ALA A 106 -6.13 -11.04 -4.48
N ARG A 107 -6.52 -10.71 -5.72
CA ARG A 107 -7.48 -11.49 -6.52
C ARG A 107 -6.97 -12.88 -6.88
N ASN A 108 -5.66 -13.08 -6.95
CA ASN A 108 -5.04 -14.35 -7.32
C ASN A 108 -4.98 -15.38 -6.18
N GLY A 109 -5.47 -15.04 -4.98
CA GLY A 109 -5.47 -15.93 -3.82
C GLY A 109 -4.13 -16.04 -3.08
N ASN A 110 -3.08 -15.38 -3.51
CA ASN A 110 -1.82 -15.32 -2.79
C ASN A 110 -1.97 -14.57 -1.46
N PRO A 111 -1.14 -14.84 -0.43
CA PRO A 111 -1.17 -14.14 0.86
C PRO A 111 -0.59 -12.73 0.73
N MET A 112 -1.25 -11.92 -0.06
CA MET A 112 -0.94 -10.52 -0.31
C MET A 112 -2.21 -9.68 -0.18
N GLY A 113 -2.05 -8.42 0.23
CA GLY A 113 -3.15 -7.49 0.35
C GLY A 113 -2.75 -6.05 0.09
N PHE A 114 -3.77 -5.20 -0.01
CA PHE A 114 -3.61 -3.74 -0.06
C PHE A 114 -4.05 -3.15 1.27
N LEU A 115 -3.14 -2.48 1.97
CA LEU A 115 -3.38 -1.91 3.29
C LEU A 115 -4.11 -0.56 3.16
N ARG A 116 -5.27 -0.44 3.81
CA ARG A 116 -6.03 0.81 3.93
C ARG A 116 -5.89 1.42 5.32
N VAL A 117 -6.00 0.59 6.36
CA VAL A 117 -5.92 1.03 7.76
C VAL A 117 -4.98 0.08 8.50
N LEU A 118 -4.08 0.65 9.29
CA LEU A 118 -3.24 -0.06 10.22
C LEU A 118 -3.68 0.26 11.65
N VAL A 119 -4.05 -0.78 12.39
CA VAL A 119 -4.39 -0.66 13.82
C VAL A 119 -3.18 -1.10 14.64
N PHE A 120 -2.74 -0.24 15.53
CA PHE A 120 -1.59 -0.45 16.41
C PHE A 120 -1.95 -1.36 17.59
N PRO A 121 -0.95 -1.86 18.34
CA PRO A 121 -1.19 -2.73 19.51
C PRO A 121 -2.06 -2.09 20.60
N ASP A 122 -2.06 -0.77 20.72
CA ASP A 122 -2.89 0.01 21.65
C ASP A 122 -4.32 0.30 21.14
N GLY A 123 -4.68 -0.21 19.95
CA GLY A 123 -6.00 -0.07 19.36
C GLY A 123 -6.22 1.23 18.56
N LYS A 124 -5.20 2.05 18.40
CA LYS A 124 -5.27 3.29 17.60
C LYS A 124 -5.06 3.04 16.12
#